data_cb3c481b06df2f0a6d6ce89d9534f165
#
_entry.id   cb3c481b06df2f0a6d6ce89d9534f165
#
_cell.length_a   1.000
_cell.length_b   1.000
_cell.length_c   1.000
_cell.angle_alpha   90.00
_cell.angle_beta   90.00
_cell.angle_gamma   90.00
#
_symmetry.space_group_name_H-M   'P 1'
#
loop_
_entity.id
_entity.type
_entity.pdbx_description
1 polymer ?
#
loop_
_entity_poly.entity_id
_entity_poly.type
_entity_poly.pdbx_seq_one_letter_code
_entity_poly.pdbx_strand_id
1 'polypeptide(L)'
;NATPATSVTVVSLESGKVVAEVPTPGCFGIFPAAKGQRFSALCGDGSMASYDVSASGEYSGQLRCAKIFDPDEDALFIVPERVGKDLVFPSFKGNLYRIADGGKVPKLVEKFSLVEGIDGDWAPGGVDVTAYNAAHNILFLTMHSGAEEGSHKNGAEEVWAVDMKRQRVLYRSAVEHLASISVTSGKQPVLFGLTEDSKLIRYEIDPEARFAAKPTQNIEGLGDWTIFSVAGE
;
A
#
# COMPACT_ATOMS: atom_id res chain seq x y z
N ASN A 1 3.68 -16.65 7.97
CA ASN A 1 2.85 -17.87 8.10
C ASN A 1 1.38 -17.49 8.28
N ALA A 2 0.54 -17.83 7.30
CA ALA A 2 -0.89 -17.48 7.28
C ALA A 2 -1.77 -18.61 7.88
N THR A 3 -1.40 -19.12 9.03
CA THR A 3 -2.23 -20.05 9.82
C THR A 3 -3.13 -19.27 10.78
N PRO A 4 -4.17 -19.85 11.39
CA PRO A 4 -4.94 -19.16 12.41
C PRO A 4 -4.11 -18.61 13.59
N ALA A 5 -2.95 -19.22 13.86
CA ALA A 5 -2.01 -18.77 14.87
C ALA A 5 -1.04 -17.70 14.38
N THR A 6 -1.08 -17.32 13.14
CA THR A 6 -0.18 -16.39 12.41
C THR A 6 1.18 -16.12 13.07
N SER A 7 2.24 -16.12 12.31
CA SER A 7 3.59 -15.81 12.78
C SER A 7 4.44 -15.20 11.67
N VAL A 8 5.51 -14.52 12.04
CA VAL A 8 6.53 -13.96 11.15
C VAL A 8 7.84 -14.67 11.40
N THR A 9 8.38 -15.30 10.35
CA THR A 9 9.69 -15.93 10.37
C THR A 9 10.76 -14.89 10.03
N VAL A 10 11.72 -14.69 10.92
CA VAL A 10 12.86 -13.79 10.71
C VAL A 10 14.08 -14.59 10.29
N VAL A 11 14.67 -14.22 9.15
CA VAL A 11 15.84 -14.89 8.57
C VAL A 11 17.02 -13.91 8.57
N SER A 12 18.18 -14.35 9.05
CA SER A 12 19.43 -13.61 8.89
C SER A 12 19.93 -13.77 7.45
N LEU A 13 20.06 -12.67 6.72
CA LEU A 13 20.57 -12.69 5.35
C LEU A 13 22.07 -13.04 5.30
N GLU A 14 22.81 -12.76 6.37
CA GLU A 14 24.25 -13.08 6.48
C GLU A 14 24.48 -14.60 6.60
N SER A 15 23.71 -15.26 7.46
CA SER A 15 23.88 -16.70 7.73
C SER A 15 22.92 -17.60 6.94
N GLY A 16 21.89 -17.05 6.32
CA GLY A 16 20.81 -17.80 5.67
C GLY A 16 19.94 -18.62 6.63
N LYS A 17 20.01 -18.35 7.94
CA LYS A 17 19.32 -19.15 8.97
C LYS A 17 18.11 -18.40 9.54
N VAL A 18 17.09 -19.17 9.91
CA VAL A 18 16.00 -18.65 10.76
C VAL A 18 16.57 -18.28 12.13
N VAL A 19 16.34 -17.06 12.56
CA VAL A 19 16.80 -16.52 13.85
C VAL A 19 15.67 -16.27 14.84
N ALA A 20 14.44 -16.12 14.35
CA ALA A 20 13.25 -16.00 15.20
C ALA A 20 11.99 -16.48 14.49
N GLU A 21 11.03 -16.92 15.28
CA GLU A 21 9.63 -17.10 14.88
C GLU A 21 8.78 -16.24 15.82
N VAL A 22 8.18 -15.19 15.29
CA VAL A 22 7.46 -14.18 16.08
C VAL A 22 5.96 -14.41 15.95
N PRO A 23 5.25 -14.80 17.04
CA PRO A 23 3.79 -14.97 16.99
C PRO A 23 3.09 -13.63 16.75
N THR A 24 2.16 -13.59 15.80
CA THR A 24 1.36 -12.40 15.45
C THR A 24 -0.15 -12.70 15.42
N PRO A 25 -0.73 -13.33 16.47
CA PRO A 25 -2.10 -13.83 16.43
C PRO A 25 -3.10 -12.71 16.17
N GLY A 26 -3.94 -12.90 15.13
CA GLY A 26 -4.96 -11.95 14.72
C GLY A 26 -4.43 -10.67 14.06
N CYS A 27 -3.14 -10.63 13.71
CA CYS A 27 -2.54 -9.49 13.00
C CYS A 27 -1.88 -9.95 11.70
N PHE A 28 -1.99 -9.14 10.64
CA PHE A 28 -1.58 -9.46 9.28
C PHE A 28 -0.74 -8.34 8.66
N GLY A 29 0.03 -8.69 7.63
CA GLY A 29 1.00 -7.81 7.02
C GLY A 29 2.30 -7.75 7.80
N ILE A 30 3.37 -7.34 7.12
CA ILE A 30 4.69 -7.13 7.71
C ILE A 30 5.18 -5.78 7.20
N PHE A 31 5.15 -4.78 8.07
CA PHE A 31 5.54 -3.42 7.72
C PHE A 31 6.82 -3.08 8.48
N PRO A 32 8.01 -3.22 7.83
CA PRO A 32 9.28 -2.89 8.47
C PRO A 32 9.29 -1.43 8.92
N ALA A 33 9.71 -1.17 10.14
CA ALA A 33 9.82 0.20 10.63
C ALA A 33 10.89 0.98 9.85
N ALA A 34 10.71 2.30 9.74
CA ALA A 34 11.68 3.18 9.06
C ALA A 34 13.07 3.15 9.69
N LYS A 35 13.18 2.73 10.95
CA LYS A 35 14.45 2.60 11.69
C LYS A 35 14.38 1.44 12.70
N GLY A 36 15.54 0.80 12.91
CA GLY A 36 15.70 -0.29 13.87
C GLY A 36 15.22 -1.64 13.34
N GLN A 37 15.31 -2.64 14.20
CA GLN A 37 14.92 -4.03 13.88
C GLN A 37 13.52 -4.31 14.43
N ARG A 38 12.54 -3.67 13.82
CA ARG A 38 11.15 -3.75 14.23
C ARG A 38 10.25 -3.80 13.00
N PHE A 39 9.13 -4.46 13.12
CA PHE A 39 8.04 -4.39 12.16
C PHE A 39 6.71 -4.13 12.88
N SER A 40 5.72 -3.70 12.13
CA SER A 40 4.33 -3.61 12.59
C SER A 40 3.41 -4.44 11.70
N ALA A 41 2.21 -4.74 12.23
CA ALA A 41 1.15 -5.45 11.52
C ALA A 41 -0.21 -4.86 11.86
N LEU A 42 -1.15 -4.89 10.91
CA LEU A 42 -2.56 -4.56 11.14
C LEU A 42 -3.26 -5.72 11.86
N CYS A 43 -4.13 -5.41 12.80
CA CYS A 43 -4.88 -6.40 13.55
C CYS A 43 -6.38 -6.34 13.22
N GLY A 44 -7.05 -7.50 13.25
CA GLY A 44 -8.46 -7.62 12.89
C GLY A 44 -9.43 -6.86 13.80
N ASP A 45 -8.96 -6.37 14.96
CA ASP A 45 -9.73 -5.50 15.86
C ASP A 45 -9.65 -4.00 15.49
N GLY A 46 -8.97 -3.66 14.38
CA GLY A 46 -8.77 -2.30 13.94
C GLY A 46 -7.59 -1.58 14.62
N SER A 47 -6.82 -2.28 15.44
CA SER A 47 -5.56 -1.79 16.00
C SER A 47 -4.37 -2.12 15.10
N MET A 48 -3.19 -1.67 15.51
CA MET A 48 -1.91 -2.04 14.91
C MET A 48 -0.92 -2.44 15.99
N ALA A 49 -0.19 -3.53 15.77
CA ALA A 49 0.82 -4.03 16.70
C ALA A 49 2.23 -3.78 16.17
N SER A 50 3.17 -3.53 17.07
CA SER A 50 4.59 -3.38 16.81
C SER A 50 5.37 -4.48 17.51
N TYR A 51 6.35 -5.05 16.83
CA TYR A 51 7.15 -6.21 17.25
C TYR A 51 8.63 -5.85 17.17
N ASP A 52 9.34 -5.88 18.30
CA ASP A 52 10.77 -5.66 18.35
C ASP A 52 11.50 -7.01 18.29
N VAL A 53 12.46 -7.14 17.37
CA VAL A 53 13.30 -8.32 17.20
C VAL A 53 14.75 -7.88 17.14
N SER A 54 15.62 -8.40 18.02
CA SER A 54 17.06 -8.06 18.01
C SER A 54 17.77 -8.69 16.81
N ALA A 55 19.00 -8.25 16.52
CA ALA A 55 19.85 -8.85 15.48
C ALA A 55 20.16 -10.33 15.74
N SER A 56 20.15 -10.75 16.99
CA SER A 56 20.32 -12.16 17.40
C SER A 56 19.02 -12.97 17.31
N GLY A 57 17.90 -12.36 16.90
CA GLY A 57 16.59 -13.02 16.81
C GLY A 57 15.81 -13.05 18.12
N GLU A 58 16.24 -12.30 19.13
CA GLU A 58 15.51 -12.22 20.39
C GLU A 58 14.26 -11.35 20.21
N TYR A 59 13.09 -11.95 20.44
CA TYR A 59 11.80 -11.28 20.41
C TYR A 59 11.45 -10.77 21.81
N SER A 60 11.28 -9.46 21.96
CA SER A 60 11.04 -8.81 23.26
C SER A 60 9.57 -8.55 23.58
N GLY A 61 8.65 -9.02 22.73
CA GLY A 61 7.21 -8.85 22.91
C GLY A 61 6.57 -7.87 21.92
N GLN A 62 5.24 -7.77 22.00
CA GLN A 62 4.47 -6.85 21.18
C GLN A 62 3.95 -5.66 21.98
N LEU A 63 3.84 -4.51 21.33
CA LEU A 63 3.11 -3.35 21.81
C LEU A 63 1.98 -3.03 20.82
N ARG A 64 0.78 -2.78 21.31
CA ARG A 64 -0.40 -2.54 20.49
C ARG A 64 -0.97 -1.14 20.75
N CYS A 65 -1.33 -0.42 19.69
CA CYS A 65 -2.02 0.86 19.80
C CYS A 65 -3.54 0.65 20.09
N ALA A 66 -4.24 1.73 20.40
CA ALA A 66 -5.71 1.73 20.41
C ALA A 66 -6.25 1.53 18.96
N LYS A 67 -7.54 1.18 18.84
CA LYS A 67 -8.23 1.06 17.54
C LYS A 67 -8.05 2.35 16.72
N ILE A 68 -7.58 2.23 15.49
CA ILE A 68 -7.30 3.34 14.56
C ILE A 68 -8.23 3.35 13.36
N PHE A 69 -8.86 2.22 13.04
CA PHE A 69 -9.88 2.09 12.00
C PHE A 69 -10.95 1.08 12.43
N ASP A 70 -12.08 1.06 11.76
CA ASP A 70 -13.12 0.06 11.97
C ASP A 70 -13.10 -0.92 10.80
N PRO A 71 -12.68 -2.19 11.01
CA PRO A 71 -12.57 -3.16 9.91
C PRO A 71 -13.93 -3.57 9.34
N ASP A 72 -15.02 -3.44 10.09
CA ASP A 72 -16.38 -3.77 9.64
C ASP A 72 -16.99 -2.59 8.85
N GLU A 73 -16.58 -1.35 9.14
CA GLU A 73 -17.11 -0.16 8.50
C GLU A 73 -16.25 0.31 7.31
N ASP A 74 -14.92 0.29 7.46
CA ASP A 74 -13.98 0.80 6.45
C ASP A 74 -12.63 0.10 6.59
N ALA A 75 -12.52 -1.11 6.05
CA ALA A 75 -11.31 -1.93 6.09
C ALA A 75 -10.14 -1.26 5.34
N LEU A 76 -8.91 -1.54 5.78
CA LEU A 76 -7.70 -1.07 5.12
C LEU A 76 -7.14 -2.13 4.18
N PHE A 77 -6.62 -1.70 3.02
CA PHE A 77 -5.72 -2.54 2.24
C PHE A 77 -4.44 -2.81 3.02
N ILE A 78 -3.93 -4.03 2.96
CA ILE A 78 -2.72 -4.46 3.69
C ILE A 78 -1.42 -4.16 2.93
N VAL A 79 -1.46 -3.30 1.95
CA VAL A 79 -0.34 -2.89 1.08
C VAL A 79 -0.15 -1.37 1.19
N PRO A 80 0.44 -0.87 2.30
CA PRO A 80 0.68 0.55 2.49
C PRO A 80 1.91 1.01 1.72
N GLU A 81 1.93 2.30 1.39
CA GLU A 81 3.13 2.98 0.95
C GLU A 81 3.88 3.65 2.10
N ARG A 82 5.21 3.67 2.00
CA ARG A 82 6.04 4.47 2.90
C ARG A 82 6.22 5.89 2.37
N VAL A 83 5.49 6.82 2.95
CA VAL A 83 5.55 8.25 2.62
C VAL A 83 6.41 8.97 3.65
N GLY A 84 7.67 9.21 3.31
CA GLY A 84 8.67 9.71 4.25
C GLY A 84 8.96 8.68 5.35
N LYS A 85 8.61 9.01 6.59
CA LYS A 85 8.78 8.12 7.75
C LYS A 85 7.51 7.39 8.17
N ASP A 86 6.36 7.70 7.57
CA ASP A 86 5.06 7.18 7.96
C ASP A 86 4.56 6.15 6.93
N LEU A 87 3.70 5.24 7.36
CA LEU A 87 2.95 4.35 6.49
C LEU A 87 1.64 5.04 6.08
N VAL A 88 1.24 4.89 4.83
CA VAL A 88 -0.04 5.39 4.31
C VAL A 88 -0.84 4.21 3.77
N PHE A 89 -1.97 3.97 4.39
CA PHE A 89 -2.90 2.89 4.04
C PHE A 89 -4.13 3.46 3.35
N PRO A 90 -4.49 3.00 2.16
CA PRO A 90 -5.81 3.25 1.60
C PRO A 90 -6.85 2.37 2.28
N SER A 91 -8.06 2.89 2.43
CA SER A 91 -9.21 2.12 2.88
C SER A 91 -10.13 1.72 1.73
N PHE A 92 -11.01 0.76 1.95
CA PHE A 92 -11.98 0.30 0.96
C PHE A 92 -12.99 1.39 0.55
N LYS A 93 -13.20 2.41 1.39
CA LYS A 93 -14.08 3.55 1.10
C LYS A 93 -13.33 4.81 0.60
N GLY A 94 -12.07 4.66 0.18
CA GLY A 94 -11.29 5.76 -0.42
C GLY A 94 -10.77 6.79 0.58
N ASN A 95 -10.60 6.43 1.86
CA ASN A 95 -9.85 7.22 2.81
C ASN A 95 -8.37 6.84 2.80
N LEU A 96 -7.49 7.79 3.11
CA LEU A 96 -6.09 7.53 3.40
C LEU A 96 -5.82 7.70 4.90
N TYR A 97 -5.20 6.67 5.49
CA TYR A 97 -4.78 6.66 6.89
C TYR A 97 -3.26 6.76 6.96
N ARG A 98 -2.74 7.83 7.54
CA ARG A 98 -1.31 8.04 7.75
C ARG A 98 -0.93 7.62 9.16
N ILE A 99 -0.02 6.68 9.28
CA ILE A 99 0.37 6.04 10.54
C ILE A 99 1.87 6.19 10.76
N ALA A 100 2.25 6.86 11.84
CA ALA A 100 3.63 6.93 12.29
C ALA A 100 3.99 5.64 13.03
N ASP A 101 4.95 4.89 12.50
CA ASP A 101 5.47 3.64 13.07
C ASP A 101 6.91 3.75 13.62
N GLY A 102 7.50 4.94 13.57
CA GLY A 102 8.85 5.21 14.09
C GLY A 102 8.98 5.20 15.62
N GLY A 103 7.88 5.25 16.36
CA GLY A 103 7.83 5.11 17.82
C GLY A 103 7.73 3.66 18.29
N LYS A 104 7.67 3.42 19.60
CA LYS A 104 7.47 2.08 20.16
C LYS A 104 6.09 1.50 19.80
N VAL A 105 5.10 2.36 19.66
CA VAL A 105 3.71 2.00 19.35
C VAL A 105 3.28 2.78 18.11
N PRO A 106 2.67 2.14 17.08
CA PRO A 106 2.12 2.84 15.93
C PRO A 106 1.05 3.86 16.37
N LYS A 107 0.97 4.99 15.65
CA LYS A 107 0.05 6.06 15.97
C LYS A 107 -0.59 6.61 14.69
N LEU A 108 -1.93 6.69 14.67
CA LEU A 108 -2.64 7.43 13.63
C LEU A 108 -2.26 8.92 13.75
N VAL A 109 -1.69 9.46 12.66
CA VAL A 109 -1.32 10.88 12.56
C VAL A 109 -2.44 11.66 11.91
N GLU A 110 -3.05 11.06 10.87
CA GLU A 110 -3.95 11.75 9.98
C GLU A 110 -4.87 10.77 9.25
N LYS A 111 -6.09 11.22 8.96
CA LYS A 111 -7.04 10.55 8.07
C LYS A 111 -7.70 11.60 7.19
N PHE A 112 -7.79 11.37 5.88
CA PHE A 112 -8.54 12.21 4.96
C PHE A 112 -9.19 11.39 3.84
N SER A 113 -10.28 11.90 3.29
CA SER A 113 -10.99 11.27 2.18
C SER A 113 -10.46 11.76 0.83
N LEU A 114 -10.34 10.85 -0.13
CA LEU A 114 -10.03 11.17 -1.53
C LEU A 114 -11.30 11.31 -2.38
N VAL A 115 -12.42 10.78 -1.92
CA VAL A 115 -13.67 10.72 -2.69
C VAL A 115 -14.68 11.77 -2.26
N GLU A 116 -14.45 12.44 -1.13
CA GLU A 116 -15.33 13.51 -0.67
C GLU A 116 -15.38 14.67 -1.69
N GLY A 117 -16.59 15.02 -2.11
CA GLY A 117 -16.83 16.06 -3.12
C GLY A 117 -16.53 15.66 -4.58
N ILE A 118 -16.28 14.38 -4.83
CA ILE A 118 -16.14 13.82 -6.19
C ILE A 118 -17.44 13.13 -6.56
N ASP A 119 -17.98 13.46 -7.72
CA ASP A 119 -19.21 12.85 -8.24
C ASP A 119 -19.02 11.36 -8.54
N GLY A 120 -20.01 10.55 -8.17
CA GLY A 120 -20.02 9.10 -8.34
C GLY A 120 -19.50 8.32 -7.14
N ASP A 121 -19.74 7.01 -7.15
CA ASP A 121 -19.34 6.08 -6.09
C ASP A 121 -17.98 5.50 -6.45
N TRP A 122 -16.92 6.14 -6.00
CA TRP A 122 -15.52 5.75 -6.24
C TRP A 122 -14.89 5.08 -5.03
N ALA A 123 -14.13 4.01 -5.29
CA ALA A 123 -13.33 3.34 -4.27
C ALA A 123 -12.02 2.78 -4.85
N PRO A 124 -10.98 2.57 -4.03
CA PRO A 124 -9.80 1.83 -4.44
C PRO A 124 -10.14 0.37 -4.79
N GLY A 125 -9.50 -0.15 -5.83
CA GLY A 125 -9.66 -1.55 -6.22
C GLY A 125 -8.43 -2.15 -6.85
N GLY A 126 -8.25 -3.46 -6.61
CA GLY A 126 -7.10 -4.22 -7.06
C GLY A 126 -6.41 -4.99 -5.92
N VAL A 127 -5.17 -5.36 -6.15
CA VAL A 127 -4.31 -6.11 -5.22
C VAL A 127 -3.26 -5.22 -4.57
N ASP A 128 -2.45 -4.54 -5.38
CA ASP A 128 -1.46 -3.54 -4.93
C ASP A 128 -1.87 -2.18 -5.49
N VAL A 129 -2.68 -1.50 -4.71
CA VAL A 129 -3.49 -0.36 -5.17
C VAL A 129 -2.76 0.98 -5.10
N THR A 130 -1.56 1.03 -4.51
CA THR A 130 -0.81 2.28 -4.32
C THR A 130 0.61 2.22 -4.85
N ALA A 131 1.12 3.37 -5.30
CA ALA A 131 2.53 3.56 -5.64
C ALA A 131 2.95 4.99 -5.32
N TYR A 132 4.11 5.20 -4.69
CA TYR A 132 4.55 6.52 -4.25
C TYR A 132 5.79 7.00 -4.96
N ASN A 133 5.70 8.18 -5.60
CA ASN A 133 6.85 8.88 -6.14
C ASN A 133 7.41 9.88 -5.11
N ALA A 134 8.57 9.57 -4.57
CA ALA A 134 9.20 10.36 -3.50
C ALA A 134 9.72 11.72 -3.99
N ALA A 135 10.19 11.83 -5.24
CA ALA A 135 10.75 13.08 -5.78
C ALA A 135 9.71 14.21 -5.84
N HIS A 136 8.45 13.87 -6.05
CA HIS A 136 7.35 14.83 -6.15
C HIS A 136 6.37 14.78 -4.98
N ASN A 137 6.52 13.82 -4.06
CA ASN A 137 5.57 13.58 -2.95
C ASN A 137 4.14 13.31 -3.46
N ILE A 138 4.04 12.50 -4.53
CA ILE A 138 2.79 12.10 -5.15
C ILE A 138 2.53 10.62 -4.89
N LEU A 139 1.33 10.33 -4.38
CA LEU A 139 0.80 8.97 -4.28
C LEU A 139 -0.11 8.73 -5.50
N PHE A 140 0.13 7.63 -6.20
CA PHE A 140 -0.80 7.10 -7.20
C PHE A 140 -1.67 6.04 -6.55
N LEU A 141 -2.95 6.06 -6.87
CA LEU A 141 -3.96 5.14 -6.31
C LEU A 141 -4.86 4.63 -7.41
N THR A 142 -5.05 3.32 -7.48
CA THR A 142 -5.99 2.68 -8.40
C THR A 142 -7.41 2.83 -7.88
N MET A 143 -8.34 3.24 -8.76
CA MET A 143 -9.73 3.54 -8.41
C MET A 143 -10.69 2.91 -9.42
N HIS A 144 -11.83 2.42 -8.94
CA HIS A 144 -12.95 1.96 -9.77
C HIS A 144 -14.23 2.72 -9.42
N SER A 145 -15.16 2.80 -10.37
CA SER A 145 -16.51 3.33 -10.17
C SER A 145 -17.47 2.26 -9.64
N GLY A 146 -18.66 2.67 -9.18
CA GLY A 146 -19.67 1.74 -8.70
C GLY A 146 -19.25 0.99 -7.43
N ALA A 147 -18.67 1.72 -6.47
CA ALA A 147 -18.20 1.14 -5.21
C ALA A 147 -19.33 0.48 -4.41
N GLU A 148 -19.19 -0.80 -4.12
CA GLU A 148 -20.11 -1.61 -3.31
C GLU A 148 -19.35 -2.61 -2.45
N GLU A 149 -20.05 -3.34 -1.60
CA GLU A 149 -19.43 -4.38 -0.76
C GLU A 149 -18.75 -5.45 -1.63
N GLY A 150 -17.44 -5.70 -1.35
CA GLY A 150 -16.63 -6.67 -2.08
C GLY A 150 -15.97 -6.13 -3.35
N SER A 151 -16.31 -4.93 -3.84
CA SER A 151 -15.76 -4.34 -5.07
C SER A 151 -14.28 -3.93 -4.98
N HIS A 152 -13.69 -3.92 -3.79
CA HIS A 152 -12.26 -3.66 -3.58
C HIS A 152 -11.32 -4.61 -4.34
N LYS A 153 -11.84 -5.73 -4.88
CA LYS A 153 -11.11 -6.69 -5.71
C LYS A 153 -11.16 -6.39 -7.20
N ASN A 154 -12.06 -5.48 -7.62
CA ASN A 154 -12.23 -5.14 -9.03
C ASN A 154 -10.98 -4.41 -9.54
N GLY A 155 -10.61 -4.69 -10.80
CA GLY A 155 -9.57 -3.94 -11.48
C GLY A 155 -9.96 -2.47 -11.66
N ALA A 156 -8.97 -1.60 -11.55
CA ALA A 156 -9.16 -0.17 -11.59
C ALA A 156 -9.42 0.37 -13.00
N GLU A 157 -10.34 1.31 -13.11
CA GLU A 157 -10.65 2.06 -14.32
C GLU A 157 -9.87 3.37 -14.42
N GLU A 158 -9.38 3.86 -13.27
CA GLU A 158 -8.59 5.08 -13.19
C GLU A 158 -7.39 4.92 -12.24
N VAL A 159 -6.33 5.69 -12.51
CA VAL A 159 -5.26 5.98 -11.55
C VAL A 159 -5.33 7.44 -11.17
N TRP A 160 -5.46 7.70 -9.86
CA TRP A 160 -5.52 9.05 -9.32
C TRP A 160 -4.16 9.49 -8.79
N ALA A 161 -3.68 10.64 -9.25
CA ALA A 161 -2.48 11.29 -8.72
C ALA A 161 -2.86 12.18 -7.54
N VAL A 162 -2.33 11.89 -6.35
CA VAL A 162 -2.67 12.55 -5.08
C VAL A 162 -1.47 13.32 -4.55
N ASP A 163 -1.62 14.63 -4.36
CA ASP A 163 -0.65 15.47 -3.65
C ASP A 163 -0.72 15.21 -2.14
N MET A 164 0.27 14.50 -1.62
CA MET A 164 0.30 14.11 -0.21
C MET A 164 0.52 15.28 0.76
N LYS A 165 1.02 16.42 0.26
CA LYS A 165 1.17 17.65 1.05
C LYS A 165 -0.14 18.44 1.15
N ARG A 166 -0.90 18.50 0.04
CA ARG A 166 -2.16 19.24 -0.05
C ARG A 166 -3.39 18.37 0.20
N GLN A 167 -3.21 17.05 0.30
CA GLN A 167 -4.28 16.06 0.55
C GLN A 167 -5.41 16.15 -0.47
N ARG A 168 -5.06 16.21 -1.73
CA ARG A 168 -6.04 16.34 -2.81
C ARG A 168 -5.62 15.60 -4.07
N VAL A 169 -6.61 15.14 -4.79
CA VAL A 169 -6.44 14.61 -6.15
C VAL A 169 -6.04 15.74 -7.09
N LEU A 170 -4.96 15.54 -7.84
CA LEU A 170 -4.47 16.47 -8.86
C LEU A 170 -5.02 16.11 -10.23
N TYR A 171 -5.02 14.82 -10.55
CA TYR A 171 -5.44 14.31 -11.85
C TYR A 171 -6.00 12.89 -11.70
N ARG A 172 -6.91 12.54 -12.60
CA ARG A 172 -7.51 11.21 -12.74
C ARG A 172 -7.25 10.73 -14.15
N SER A 173 -6.46 9.67 -14.29
CA SER A 173 -6.10 9.10 -15.60
C SER A 173 -6.89 7.82 -15.84
N ALA A 174 -7.60 7.71 -16.95
CA ALA A 174 -8.25 6.48 -17.36
C ALA A 174 -7.20 5.40 -17.68
N VAL A 175 -7.44 4.18 -17.23
CA VAL A 175 -6.56 3.01 -17.41
C VAL A 175 -7.36 1.75 -17.75
N GLU A 176 -6.66 0.66 -18.09
CA GLU A 176 -7.26 -0.63 -18.43
C GLU A 176 -7.29 -1.54 -17.19
N HIS A 177 -8.40 -1.69 -16.49
CA HIS A 177 -8.64 -2.66 -15.39
C HIS A 177 -7.37 -3.14 -14.65
N LEU A 178 -6.64 -2.17 -14.03
CA LEU A 178 -5.40 -2.46 -13.34
C LEU A 178 -5.64 -3.14 -11.99
N ALA A 179 -4.96 -4.27 -11.78
CA ALA A 179 -4.95 -4.97 -10.50
C ALA A 179 -3.83 -4.48 -9.56
N SER A 180 -2.71 -4.01 -10.11
CA SER A 180 -1.57 -3.54 -9.31
C SER A 180 -0.83 -2.43 -10.05
N ILE A 181 -0.17 -1.54 -9.27
CA ILE A 181 0.67 -0.48 -9.82
C ILE A 181 2.01 -0.38 -9.08
N SER A 182 3.02 0.10 -9.80
CA SER A 182 4.29 0.54 -9.22
C SER A 182 4.79 1.78 -9.95
N VAL A 183 5.62 2.61 -9.31
CA VAL A 183 6.14 3.85 -9.89
C VAL A 183 7.61 4.05 -9.55
N THR A 184 8.40 4.55 -10.49
CA THR A 184 9.79 4.93 -10.23
C THR A 184 9.88 6.13 -9.28
N SER A 185 10.94 6.20 -8.48
CA SER A 185 11.12 7.22 -7.44
C SER A 185 11.64 8.57 -7.96
N GLY A 186 12.16 8.61 -9.21
CA GLY A 186 12.86 9.76 -9.80
C GLY A 186 11.97 10.94 -10.21
N LYS A 187 12.61 12.02 -10.70
CA LYS A 187 11.93 13.25 -11.13
C LYS A 187 11.14 13.10 -12.43
N GLN A 188 11.44 12.09 -13.23
CA GLN A 188 10.68 11.70 -14.42
C GLN A 188 10.00 10.36 -14.10
N PRO A 189 8.83 10.38 -13.44
CA PRO A 189 8.20 9.16 -12.99
C PRO A 189 7.66 8.35 -14.16
N VAL A 190 7.83 7.04 -14.06
CA VAL A 190 7.22 6.04 -14.94
C VAL A 190 6.35 5.14 -14.06
N LEU A 191 5.09 5.01 -14.40
CA LEU A 191 4.18 4.09 -13.72
C LEU A 191 4.04 2.82 -14.54
N PHE A 192 4.04 1.69 -13.86
CA PHE A 192 3.74 0.38 -14.41
C PHE A 192 2.43 -0.10 -13.80
N GLY A 193 1.49 -0.43 -14.67
CA GLY A 193 0.20 -0.99 -14.28
C GLY A 193 0.10 -2.43 -14.76
N LEU A 194 -0.22 -3.35 -13.84
CA LEU A 194 -0.48 -4.73 -14.15
C LEU A 194 -1.99 -4.94 -14.22
N THR A 195 -2.49 -5.44 -15.34
CA THR A 195 -3.92 -5.69 -15.56
C THR A 195 -4.35 -7.03 -14.96
N GLU A 196 -5.66 -7.23 -14.80
CA GLU A 196 -6.24 -8.50 -14.32
C GLU A 196 -5.91 -9.70 -15.21
N ASP A 197 -5.67 -9.48 -16.51
CA ASP A 197 -5.27 -10.50 -17.49
C ASP A 197 -3.74 -10.61 -17.66
N SER A 198 -2.96 -10.17 -16.66
CA SER A 198 -1.49 -10.31 -16.58
C SER A 198 -0.73 -9.60 -17.70
N LYS A 199 -1.22 -8.47 -18.20
CA LYS A 199 -0.47 -7.54 -19.05
C LYS A 199 0.17 -6.46 -18.22
N LEU A 200 1.42 -6.11 -18.52
CA LEU A 200 2.07 -4.95 -17.93
C LEU A 200 2.02 -3.78 -18.90
N ILE A 201 1.45 -2.67 -18.45
CA ILE A 201 1.36 -1.44 -19.23
C ILE A 201 2.30 -0.41 -18.60
N ARG A 202 3.16 0.16 -19.43
CA ARG A 202 4.04 1.26 -19.08
C ARG A 202 3.35 2.58 -19.38
N TYR A 203 3.27 3.45 -18.36
CA TYR A 203 2.73 4.81 -18.48
C TYR A 203 3.86 5.83 -18.25
N GLU A 204 3.96 6.82 -19.13
CA GLU A 204 4.72 8.04 -18.85
C GLU A 204 3.85 8.97 -18.01
N ILE A 205 4.43 9.48 -16.92
CA ILE A 205 3.77 10.44 -16.05
C ILE A 205 4.31 11.83 -16.37
N ASP A 206 3.41 12.78 -16.64
CA ASP A 206 3.76 14.15 -16.92
C ASP A 206 3.56 15.05 -15.68
N PRO A 207 4.64 15.46 -14.98
CA PRO A 207 4.54 16.34 -13.82
C PRO A 207 3.95 17.71 -14.14
N GLU A 208 4.11 18.22 -15.36
CA GLU A 208 3.57 19.52 -15.78
C GLU A 208 2.07 19.44 -16.10
N ALA A 209 1.60 18.26 -16.52
CA ALA A 209 0.18 17.96 -16.72
C ALA A 209 -0.48 17.36 -15.46
N ARG A 210 -0.10 17.83 -14.26
CA ARG A 210 -0.63 17.39 -12.96
C ARG A 210 -0.47 15.90 -12.70
N PHE A 211 0.61 15.29 -13.22
CA PHE A 211 0.88 13.86 -13.10
C PHE A 211 -0.09 12.96 -13.88
N ALA A 212 -0.62 13.45 -15.00
CA ALA A 212 -1.40 12.62 -15.92
C ALA A 212 -0.58 11.43 -16.42
N ALA A 213 -1.19 10.24 -16.43
CA ALA A 213 -0.59 9.00 -16.91
C ALA A 213 -0.98 8.75 -18.37
N LYS A 214 0.01 8.52 -19.24
CA LYS A 214 -0.18 8.21 -20.66
C LYS A 214 0.42 6.85 -20.98
N PRO A 215 -0.35 5.87 -21.47
CA PRO A 215 0.17 4.56 -21.86
C PRO A 215 1.14 4.69 -23.04
N THR A 216 2.28 4.00 -22.98
CA THR A 216 3.34 4.06 -23.99
C THR A 216 3.79 2.70 -24.48
N GLN A 217 3.60 1.64 -23.68
CA GLN A 217 4.01 0.29 -24.05
C GLN A 217 3.16 -0.74 -23.32
N ASN A 218 2.81 -1.82 -24.02
CA ASN A 218 2.20 -3.01 -23.48
C ASN A 218 3.19 -4.17 -23.55
N ILE A 219 3.31 -4.94 -22.47
CA ILE A 219 4.17 -6.11 -22.37
C ILE A 219 3.28 -7.29 -21.98
N GLU A 220 3.30 -8.33 -22.79
CA GLU A 220 2.52 -9.56 -22.62
C GLU A 220 3.44 -10.75 -22.31
N GLY A 221 2.87 -11.88 -21.94
CA GLY A 221 3.62 -13.12 -21.72
C GLY A 221 4.37 -13.18 -20.40
N LEU A 222 3.89 -12.49 -19.38
CA LEU A 222 4.48 -12.48 -18.03
C LEU A 222 4.17 -13.75 -17.21
N GLY A 223 3.34 -14.66 -17.72
CA GLY A 223 2.86 -15.84 -17.02
C GLY A 223 1.48 -15.64 -16.39
N ASP A 224 0.88 -16.75 -15.93
CA ASP A 224 -0.55 -16.81 -15.55
C ASP A 224 -0.85 -16.27 -14.14
N TRP A 225 0.17 -15.96 -13.31
CA TRP A 225 0.02 -15.58 -11.91
C TRP A 225 0.85 -14.35 -11.53
N THR A 226 1.09 -13.45 -12.48
CA THR A 226 1.77 -12.19 -12.18
C THR A 226 0.78 -11.23 -11.56
N ILE A 227 0.94 -10.90 -10.27
CA ILE A 227 0.02 -10.05 -9.49
C ILE A 227 0.69 -8.81 -8.91
N PHE A 228 2.03 -8.73 -8.91
CA PHE A 228 2.79 -7.60 -8.40
C PHE A 228 3.85 -7.14 -9.39
N SER A 229 4.15 -5.86 -9.39
CA SER A 229 5.31 -5.28 -10.05
C SER A 229 6.07 -4.37 -9.07
N VAL A 230 7.39 -4.29 -9.24
CA VAL A 230 8.24 -3.39 -8.47
C VAL A 230 9.03 -2.53 -9.43
N ALA A 231 8.94 -1.21 -9.29
CA ALA A 231 9.72 -0.28 -10.05
C ALA A 231 10.98 0.13 -9.27
N GLY A 232 12.13 0.05 -9.92
CA GLY A 232 13.39 0.58 -9.41
C GLY A 232 13.58 2.08 -9.67
N GLU A 233 14.79 2.58 -9.39
CA GLU A 233 15.22 3.95 -9.75
C GLU A 233 15.45 4.09 -11.27
#